data_9fa943c403066f8b4adc621f7f1c47eb
#
_entry.id   9fa943c403066f8b4adc621f7f1c47eb
#
_cell.length_a   1.000
_cell.length_b   1.000
_cell.length_c   1.000
_cell.angle_alpha   90.00
_cell.angle_beta   90.00
_cell.angle_gamma   90.00
#
_symmetry.space_group_name_H-M   'P 1'
#
loop_
_entity.id
_entity.type
_entity.pdbx_description
1 polymer ?
#
loop_
_entity_poly.entity_id
_entity_poly.type
_entity_poly.pdbx_seq_one_letter_code
_entity_poly.pdbx_strand_id
1 'polypeptide(L)'
;FKKEDRSDLRCRQEQLAHFYESLLQYGMSVETPMPNSWREAFRLLRQLLENCGKRRKVVFLDELPWLAGPQSSELIAELGFFWNSWACKQRNIILVVCGSATSWMLDNVIREYGGLYSRLTMKMQLHPFTLGECEQYYKDRDFHFSRYEIALAYMALGGIPYYMDLLRNDRTLAENIDQIFFKNPQIKQEFEDVYMGLFSSSEKYVDIVVELGKHKYGMTRKEIADAVHTTSGGGLSTMLDNLQQSGIITTYPRLGGKRKVMVYQLVDFFSLFYLNYMHKHKTPTTGWGALQRSPQFFAWAGLTFEILVSQHIRQLQNALRIGTVTGMYNWRGMTDDGDGSQIDLVIEWHGERTDYLCEIKFSENVFAINADYKQALLDKISAFREDRK
;
A
#
# COMPACT_ATOMS: atom_id res chain seq x y z
N PHE A 1 21.30 32.27 -6.86
CA PHE A 1 20.58 31.94 -8.11
C PHE A 1 21.13 30.61 -8.62
N LYS A 2 20.45 29.45 -8.36
CA LYS A 2 20.70 28.20 -9.08
C LYS A 2 20.23 28.43 -10.52
N LYS A 3 21.05 28.11 -11.52
CA LYS A 3 20.61 28.04 -12.91
C LYS A 3 19.50 27.01 -12.98
N GLU A 4 18.26 27.41 -13.31
CA GLU A 4 17.17 26.50 -13.66
C GLU A 4 17.64 25.67 -14.85
N ASP A 5 17.52 24.34 -14.73
CA ASP A 5 17.79 23.44 -15.83
C ASP A 5 16.69 23.62 -16.90
N ARG A 6 17.07 23.56 -18.19
CA ARG A 6 16.11 23.70 -19.30
C ARG A 6 15.02 22.64 -19.27
N SER A 7 15.29 21.48 -18.70
CA SER A 7 14.32 20.40 -18.51
C SER A 7 13.25 20.79 -17.49
N ASP A 8 13.62 21.46 -16.40
CA ASP A 8 12.69 21.88 -15.34
C ASP A 8 11.75 22.99 -15.82
N LEU A 9 12.25 23.94 -16.60
CA LEU A 9 11.44 25.00 -17.20
C LEU A 9 10.41 24.45 -18.19
N ARG A 10 10.80 23.46 -19.00
CA ARG A 10 9.89 22.81 -19.95
C ARG A 10 8.80 22.03 -19.21
N CYS A 11 9.14 21.27 -18.20
CA CYS A 11 8.19 20.55 -17.37
C CYS A 11 7.17 21.50 -16.74
N ARG A 12 7.63 22.62 -16.15
CA ARG A 12 6.74 23.63 -15.56
C ARG A 12 5.78 24.24 -16.59
N GLN A 13 6.24 24.54 -17.80
CA GLN A 13 5.38 25.08 -18.85
C GLN A 13 4.32 24.09 -19.29
N GLU A 14 4.65 22.80 -19.41
CA GLU A 14 3.71 21.74 -19.71
C GLU A 14 2.64 21.62 -18.60
N GLN A 15 3.03 21.69 -17.32
CA GLN A 15 2.09 21.65 -16.19
C GLN A 15 1.13 22.85 -16.20
N LEU A 16 1.64 24.04 -16.45
CA LEU A 16 0.81 25.26 -16.56
C LEU A 16 -0.16 25.18 -17.76
N ALA A 17 0.28 24.59 -18.89
CA ALA A 17 -0.58 24.36 -20.05
C ALA A 17 -1.73 23.42 -19.72
N HIS A 18 -1.47 22.26 -19.11
CA HIS A 18 -2.51 21.33 -18.69
C HIS A 18 -3.49 21.94 -17.68
N PHE A 19 -2.99 22.71 -16.72
CA PHE A 19 -3.84 23.43 -15.79
C PHE A 19 -4.75 24.46 -16.51
N TYR A 20 -4.19 25.21 -17.45
CA TYR A 20 -4.94 26.16 -18.27
C TYR A 20 -5.98 25.50 -19.15
N GLU A 21 -5.66 24.38 -19.82
CA GLU A 21 -6.62 23.59 -20.59
C GLU A 21 -7.80 23.16 -19.73
N SER A 22 -7.54 22.73 -18.50
CA SER A 22 -8.61 22.39 -17.55
C SER A 22 -9.49 23.60 -17.25
N LEU A 23 -8.93 24.80 -17.05
CA LEU A 23 -9.73 26.02 -16.83
C LEU A 23 -10.64 26.34 -18.04
N LEU A 24 -10.14 26.13 -19.26
CA LEU A 24 -10.93 26.32 -20.50
C LEU A 24 -12.11 25.32 -20.56
N GLN A 25 -11.87 24.06 -20.22
CA GLN A 25 -12.93 23.03 -20.17
C GLN A 25 -14.05 23.38 -19.19
N TYR A 26 -13.72 24.05 -18.09
CA TYR A 26 -14.69 24.47 -17.08
C TYR A 26 -15.27 25.88 -17.30
N GLY A 27 -15.06 26.47 -18.49
CA GLY A 27 -15.75 27.68 -18.93
C GLY A 27 -14.94 28.98 -18.84
N MET A 28 -13.62 28.90 -18.72
CA MET A 28 -12.74 30.05 -18.92
C MET A 28 -12.81 30.48 -20.42
N SER A 29 -12.81 31.78 -20.68
CA SER A 29 -12.78 32.28 -22.07
C SER A 29 -11.48 31.90 -22.77
N VAL A 30 -11.58 31.43 -24.01
CA VAL A 30 -10.42 31.14 -24.88
C VAL A 30 -9.57 32.38 -25.21
N GLU A 31 -10.12 33.58 -25.02
CA GLU A 31 -9.39 34.84 -25.17
C GLU A 31 -8.51 35.15 -23.97
N THR A 32 -8.65 34.41 -22.87
CA THR A 32 -7.81 34.56 -21.68
C THR A 32 -6.40 34.07 -22.01
N PRO A 33 -5.34 34.87 -21.81
CA PRO A 33 -3.99 34.40 -22.11
C PRO A 33 -3.57 33.27 -21.15
N MET A 34 -2.76 32.34 -21.69
CA MET A 34 -2.19 31.27 -20.90
C MET A 34 -1.29 31.83 -19.77
N PRO A 35 -1.41 31.33 -18.54
CA PRO A 35 -0.61 31.82 -17.42
C PRO A 35 0.88 31.42 -17.56
N ASN A 36 1.77 32.31 -17.13
CA ASN A 36 3.23 32.09 -17.14
C ASN A 36 3.78 31.67 -15.78
N SER A 37 2.93 31.62 -14.75
CA SER A 37 3.30 31.28 -13.38
C SER A 37 2.13 30.64 -12.62
N TRP A 38 2.43 29.89 -11.57
CA TRP A 38 1.38 29.34 -10.69
C TRP A 38 0.54 30.44 -10.03
N ARG A 39 1.13 31.61 -9.75
CA ARG A 39 0.41 32.78 -9.26
C ARG A 39 -0.68 33.22 -10.24
N GLU A 40 -0.35 33.33 -11.50
CA GLU A 40 -1.32 33.69 -12.55
C GLU A 40 -2.37 32.58 -12.73
N ALA A 41 -1.95 31.32 -12.73
CA ALA A 41 -2.84 30.17 -12.85
C ALA A 41 -3.89 30.15 -11.73
N PHE A 42 -3.51 30.35 -10.47
CA PHE A 42 -4.46 30.42 -9.35
C PHE A 42 -5.30 31.71 -9.36
N ARG A 43 -4.80 32.80 -9.93
CA ARG A 43 -5.63 33.99 -10.17
C ARG A 43 -6.73 33.71 -11.19
N LEU A 44 -6.43 33.02 -12.27
CA LEU A 44 -7.43 32.61 -13.28
C LEU A 44 -8.44 31.62 -12.68
N LEU A 45 -8.00 30.63 -11.90
CA LEU A 45 -8.89 29.74 -11.17
C LEU A 45 -9.87 30.52 -10.28
N ARG A 46 -9.37 31.51 -9.53
CA ARG A 46 -10.21 32.37 -8.72
C ARG A 46 -11.27 33.10 -9.56
N GLN A 47 -10.89 33.72 -10.67
CA GLN A 47 -11.83 34.41 -11.58
C GLN A 47 -12.90 33.44 -12.09
N LEU A 48 -12.52 32.24 -12.51
CA LEU A 48 -13.47 31.20 -12.93
C LEU A 48 -14.45 30.85 -11.81
N LEU A 49 -13.96 30.63 -10.60
CA LEU A 49 -14.79 30.29 -9.45
C LEU A 49 -15.73 31.44 -9.03
N GLU A 50 -15.30 32.69 -9.13
CA GLU A 50 -16.15 33.85 -8.86
C GLU A 50 -17.30 33.95 -9.87
N ASN A 51 -17.04 33.65 -11.15
CA ASN A 51 -18.04 33.65 -12.22
C ASN A 51 -19.05 32.49 -12.13
N CYS A 52 -18.74 31.39 -11.45
CA CYS A 52 -19.67 30.26 -11.28
C CYS A 52 -20.81 30.50 -10.28
N GLY A 53 -21.00 31.73 -9.80
CA GLY A 53 -22.12 32.10 -8.90
C GLY A 53 -22.02 31.50 -7.50
N LYS A 54 -23.17 31.33 -6.82
CA LYS A 54 -23.26 30.94 -5.39
C LYS A 54 -23.32 29.42 -5.17
N ARG A 55 -23.31 28.59 -6.20
CA ARG A 55 -23.37 27.13 -6.06
C ARG A 55 -22.13 26.60 -5.33
N ARG A 56 -22.26 25.43 -4.70
CA ARG A 56 -21.12 24.72 -4.13
C ARG A 56 -20.16 24.31 -5.27
N LYS A 57 -18.89 24.52 -5.06
CA LYS A 57 -17.83 24.28 -6.03
C LYS A 57 -16.80 23.33 -5.41
N VAL A 58 -16.36 22.36 -6.19
CA VAL A 58 -15.25 21.46 -5.84
C VAL A 58 -14.10 21.75 -6.78
N VAL A 59 -12.97 22.09 -6.22
CA VAL A 59 -11.69 22.16 -6.92
C VAL A 59 -10.92 20.89 -6.56
N PHE A 60 -10.68 20.06 -7.55
CA PHE A 60 -9.94 18.80 -7.38
C PHE A 60 -8.61 18.89 -8.14
N LEU A 61 -7.51 18.88 -7.41
CA LEU A 61 -6.16 18.85 -7.95
C LEU A 61 -5.61 17.43 -7.81
N ASP A 62 -5.70 16.69 -8.90
CA ASP A 62 -5.24 15.33 -8.97
C ASP A 62 -3.74 15.28 -9.20
N GLU A 63 -3.06 14.28 -8.63
CA GLU A 63 -1.63 14.05 -8.72
C GLU A 63 -0.81 15.34 -8.45
N LEU A 64 -1.06 15.97 -7.29
CA LEU A 64 -0.37 17.20 -6.90
C LEU A 64 1.16 17.08 -6.95
N PRO A 65 1.79 15.95 -6.60
CA PRO A 65 3.24 15.75 -6.76
C PRO A 65 3.72 15.90 -8.20
N TRP A 66 2.94 15.35 -9.15
CA TRP A 66 3.23 15.46 -10.58
C TRP A 66 3.04 16.91 -11.08
N LEU A 67 1.96 17.55 -10.64
CA LEU A 67 1.68 18.95 -10.98
C LEU A 67 2.73 19.91 -10.45
N ALA A 68 3.30 19.61 -9.29
CA ALA A 68 4.37 20.42 -8.67
C ALA A 68 5.71 20.29 -9.40
N GLY A 69 6.00 19.12 -9.97
CA GLY A 69 7.26 18.85 -10.64
C GLY A 69 8.48 18.98 -9.71
N PRO A 70 9.69 19.13 -10.26
CA PRO A 70 10.92 19.26 -9.48
C PRO A 70 10.99 20.54 -8.62
N GLN A 71 10.24 21.59 -8.98
CA GLN A 71 10.16 22.86 -8.26
C GLN A 71 8.89 22.98 -7.41
N SER A 72 8.62 21.97 -6.60
CA SER A 72 7.41 21.85 -5.78
C SER A 72 7.11 23.08 -4.89
N SER A 73 8.11 23.81 -4.46
CA SER A 73 7.97 24.94 -3.54
C SER A 73 7.12 26.10 -4.09
N GLU A 74 7.20 26.40 -5.39
CA GLU A 74 6.40 27.50 -5.99
C GLU A 74 4.91 27.14 -6.02
N LEU A 75 4.55 25.96 -6.54
CA LEU A 75 3.15 25.54 -6.58
C LEU A 75 2.52 25.52 -5.17
N ILE A 76 3.20 24.92 -4.20
CA ILE A 76 2.70 24.81 -2.82
C ILE A 76 2.55 26.17 -2.17
N ALA A 77 3.52 27.10 -2.39
CA ALA A 77 3.43 28.45 -1.87
C ALA A 77 2.24 29.22 -2.46
N GLU A 78 2.04 29.15 -3.78
CA GLU A 78 0.94 29.85 -4.45
C GLU A 78 -0.44 29.19 -4.17
N LEU A 79 -0.51 27.88 -4.02
CA LEU A 79 -1.70 27.16 -3.55
C LEU A 79 -2.05 27.61 -2.11
N GLY A 80 -1.06 27.68 -1.23
CA GLY A 80 -1.22 28.21 0.12
C GLY A 80 -1.68 29.67 0.13
N PHE A 81 -1.15 30.52 -0.75
CA PHE A 81 -1.56 31.90 -0.91
C PHE A 81 -3.01 31.99 -1.41
N PHE A 82 -3.36 31.25 -2.46
CA PHE A 82 -4.73 31.16 -2.99
C PHE A 82 -5.73 30.77 -1.90
N TRP A 83 -5.43 29.73 -1.13
CA TRP A 83 -6.27 29.29 -0.04
C TRP A 83 -6.42 30.34 1.05
N ASN A 84 -5.31 30.82 1.63
CA ASN A 84 -5.33 31.68 2.80
C ASN A 84 -5.85 33.10 2.49
N SER A 85 -5.55 33.63 1.30
CA SER A 85 -5.94 35.00 0.96
C SER A 85 -7.42 35.12 0.59
N TRP A 86 -8.00 34.07 -0.04
CA TRP A 86 -9.34 34.15 -0.62
C TRP A 86 -10.21 32.92 -0.38
N ALA A 87 -9.76 31.71 -0.78
CA ALA A 87 -10.63 30.53 -0.85
C ALA A 87 -11.18 30.11 0.51
N CYS A 88 -10.39 30.19 1.59
CA CYS A 88 -10.83 29.83 2.95
C CYS A 88 -11.99 30.71 3.49
N LYS A 89 -12.22 31.88 2.89
CA LYS A 89 -13.34 32.78 3.24
C LYS A 89 -14.61 32.44 2.50
N GLN A 90 -14.53 31.55 1.50
CA GLN A 90 -15.68 31.13 0.68
C GLN A 90 -16.31 29.88 1.30
N ARG A 91 -17.55 30.01 1.78
CA ARG A 91 -18.27 28.90 2.43
C ARG A 91 -18.73 27.81 1.45
N ASN A 92 -18.63 28.06 0.15
CA ASN A 92 -19.11 27.20 -0.92
C ASN A 92 -18.00 26.56 -1.76
N ILE A 93 -16.75 26.64 -1.33
CA ILE A 93 -15.59 26.01 -1.99
C ILE A 93 -15.08 24.84 -1.15
N ILE A 94 -14.89 23.71 -1.80
CA ILE A 94 -14.16 22.55 -1.28
C ILE A 94 -12.93 22.38 -2.16
N LEU A 95 -11.75 22.42 -1.56
CA LEU A 95 -10.49 22.11 -2.23
C LEU A 95 -10.08 20.71 -1.81
N VAL A 96 -9.91 19.84 -2.80
CA VAL A 96 -9.39 18.48 -2.63
C VAL A 96 -8.07 18.39 -3.37
N VAL A 97 -7.05 17.87 -2.70
CA VAL A 97 -5.75 17.58 -3.31
C VAL A 97 -5.43 16.10 -3.08
N CYS A 98 -4.94 15.42 -4.09
CA CYS A 98 -4.49 14.04 -3.95
C CYS A 98 -3.11 13.82 -4.59
N GLY A 99 -2.52 12.69 -4.31
CA GLY A 99 -1.27 12.24 -4.91
C GLY A 99 -0.92 10.84 -4.45
N SER A 100 -0.35 10.06 -5.36
CA SER A 100 0.12 8.69 -5.13
C SER A 100 1.45 8.65 -4.36
N ALA A 101 2.32 9.66 -4.53
CA ALA A 101 3.59 9.79 -3.81
C ALA A 101 3.37 10.20 -2.35
N THR A 102 3.05 9.21 -1.50
CA THR A 102 2.67 9.41 -0.10
C THR A 102 3.71 10.20 0.69
N SER A 103 4.99 9.91 0.54
CA SER A 103 6.06 10.65 1.22
C SER A 103 6.09 12.12 0.81
N TRP A 104 5.97 12.40 -0.48
CA TRP A 104 5.92 13.77 -0.97
C TRP A 104 4.72 14.55 -0.41
N MET A 105 3.53 13.94 -0.40
CA MET A 105 2.32 14.54 0.17
C MET A 105 2.47 14.84 1.67
N LEU A 106 3.08 13.92 2.41
CA LEU A 106 3.34 14.11 3.83
C LEU A 106 4.33 15.27 4.08
N ASP A 107 5.41 15.33 3.32
CA ASP A 107 6.47 16.29 3.52
C ASP A 107 6.06 17.68 3.02
N ASN A 108 5.39 17.79 1.87
CA ASN A 108 5.11 19.10 1.23
C ASN A 108 3.71 19.67 1.53
N VAL A 109 2.75 18.83 1.95
CA VAL A 109 1.35 19.27 2.19
C VAL A 109 0.95 19.17 3.66
N ILE A 110 1.34 18.06 4.32
CA ILE A 110 0.83 17.72 5.64
C ILE A 110 1.75 18.19 6.77
N ARG A 111 3.06 17.99 6.64
CA ARG A 111 4.07 18.27 7.68
C ARG A 111 4.77 19.61 7.54
N GLU A 112 4.78 20.18 6.33
CA GLU A 112 5.47 21.43 6.08
C GLU A 112 4.81 22.58 6.85
N TYR A 113 5.60 23.36 7.58
CA TYR A 113 5.16 24.57 8.30
C TYR A 113 4.84 25.75 7.37
N GLY A 114 4.46 25.43 6.10
CA GLY A 114 4.10 26.40 5.07
C GLY A 114 2.64 26.86 5.13
N GLY A 115 2.20 27.47 4.03
CA GLY A 115 0.87 28.09 3.92
C GLY A 115 -0.34 27.19 4.11
N LEU A 116 -0.18 25.86 3.98
CA LEU A 116 -1.24 24.86 4.15
C LEU A 116 -1.23 24.18 5.52
N TYR A 117 -0.21 24.41 6.34
CA TYR A 117 -0.13 23.83 7.68
C TYR A 117 -1.36 24.18 8.51
N SER A 118 -1.92 23.20 9.21
CA SER A 118 -3.14 23.31 10.03
C SER A 118 -4.40 23.80 9.28
N ARG A 119 -4.39 23.79 7.93
CA ARG A 119 -5.57 24.16 7.10
C ARG A 119 -6.34 22.96 6.60
N LEU A 120 -5.78 21.76 6.72
CA LEU A 120 -6.44 20.54 6.30
C LEU A 120 -7.59 20.21 7.28
N THR A 121 -8.81 20.19 6.76
CA THR A 121 -10.01 19.81 7.52
C THR A 121 -10.19 18.30 7.56
N MET A 122 -9.68 17.59 6.56
CA MET A 122 -9.75 16.14 6.45
C MET A 122 -8.49 15.60 5.79
N LYS A 123 -7.98 14.49 6.32
CA LYS A 123 -6.92 13.69 5.72
C LYS A 123 -7.47 12.30 5.50
N MET A 124 -7.35 11.78 4.28
CA MET A 124 -7.84 10.47 3.91
C MET A 124 -6.71 9.69 3.24
N GLN A 125 -6.38 8.54 3.81
CA GLN A 125 -5.54 7.56 3.13
C GLN A 125 -6.46 6.50 2.53
N LEU A 126 -6.38 6.33 1.21
CA LEU A 126 -7.08 5.25 0.53
C LEU A 126 -6.26 3.98 0.69
N HIS A 127 -6.88 2.99 1.32
CA HIS A 127 -6.32 1.65 1.44
C HIS A 127 -6.87 0.75 0.34
N PRO A 128 -6.19 -0.34 -0.01
CA PRO A 128 -6.77 -1.40 -0.82
C PRO A 128 -8.13 -1.85 -0.27
N PHE A 129 -9.02 -2.33 -1.12
CA PHE A 129 -10.29 -2.90 -0.70
C PHE A 129 -10.06 -4.06 0.27
N THR A 130 -10.93 -4.18 1.25
CA THR A 130 -11.01 -5.36 2.11
C THR A 130 -11.60 -6.55 1.34
N LEU A 131 -11.46 -7.78 1.86
CA LEU A 131 -12.08 -8.95 1.25
C LEU A 131 -13.60 -8.80 1.06
N GLY A 132 -14.29 -8.16 2.00
CA GLY A 132 -15.73 -7.90 1.89
C GLY A 132 -16.05 -6.90 0.77
N GLU A 133 -15.25 -5.86 0.59
CA GLU A 133 -15.39 -4.91 -0.50
C GLU A 133 -15.05 -5.56 -1.85
N CYS A 134 -14.04 -6.44 -1.90
CA CYS A 134 -13.75 -7.24 -3.09
C CYS A 134 -14.90 -8.19 -3.43
N GLU A 135 -15.50 -8.87 -2.44
CA GLU A 135 -16.67 -9.72 -2.66
C GLU A 135 -17.83 -8.93 -3.28
N GLN A 136 -18.09 -7.71 -2.77
CA GLN A 136 -19.12 -6.83 -3.33
C GLN A 136 -18.75 -6.36 -4.74
N TYR A 137 -17.50 -5.93 -4.95
CA TYR A 137 -17.00 -5.50 -6.26
C TYR A 137 -17.18 -6.58 -7.34
N TYR A 138 -16.83 -7.83 -7.01
CA TYR A 138 -16.99 -8.96 -7.94
C TYR A 138 -18.46 -9.29 -8.21
N LYS A 139 -19.31 -9.25 -7.19
CA LYS A 139 -20.77 -9.43 -7.35
C LYS A 139 -21.39 -8.38 -8.26
N ASP A 140 -21.03 -7.12 -8.09
CA ASP A 140 -21.56 -6.00 -8.88
C ASP A 140 -21.16 -6.07 -10.37
N ARG A 141 -20.18 -6.92 -10.70
CA ARG A 141 -19.65 -7.16 -12.06
C ARG A 141 -19.91 -8.58 -12.58
N ASP A 142 -20.87 -9.28 -11.97
CA ASP A 142 -21.29 -10.63 -12.37
C ASP A 142 -20.17 -11.68 -12.36
N PHE A 143 -19.19 -11.55 -11.46
CA PHE A 143 -18.24 -12.62 -11.19
C PHE A 143 -18.84 -13.66 -10.24
N HIS A 144 -18.61 -14.94 -10.54
CA HIS A 144 -19.09 -16.06 -9.73
C HIS A 144 -17.97 -16.72 -8.91
N PHE A 145 -17.04 -15.92 -8.39
CA PHE A 145 -15.95 -16.43 -7.57
C PHE A 145 -16.45 -16.89 -6.19
N SER A 146 -16.01 -18.07 -5.78
CA SER A 146 -16.13 -18.53 -4.40
C SER A 146 -15.29 -17.65 -3.46
N ARG A 147 -15.56 -17.69 -2.16
CA ARG A 147 -14.74 -16.95 -1.17
C ARG A 147 -13.29 -17.41 -1.16
N TYR A 148 -13.03 -18.70 -1.47
CA TYR A 148 -11.68 -19.21 -1.67
C TYR A 148 -10.99 -18.52 -2.85
N GLU A 149 -11.67 -18.42 -3.99
CA GLU A 149 -11.14 -17.75 -5.18
C GLU A 149 -10.96 -16.24 -4.95
N ILE A 150 -11.88 -15.58 -4.23
CA ILE A 150 -11.73 -14.17 -3.85
C ILE A 150 -10.48 -13.96 -2.99
N ALA A 151 -10.24 -14.83 -1.99
CA ALA A 151 -9.03 -14.76 -1.18
C ALA A 151 -7.77 -15.01 -2.02
N LEU A 152 -7.82 -15.98 -2.95
CA LEU A 152 -6.71 -16.27 -3.85
C LEU A 152 -6.43 -15.13 -4.84
N ALA A 153 -7.47 -14.51 -5.41
CA ALA A 153 -7.35 -13.32 -6.24
C ALA A 153 -6.72 -12.15 -5.46
N TYR A 154 -7.17 -11.97 -4.20
CA TYR A 154 -6.59 -10.94 -3.32
C TYR A 154 -5.10 -11.20 -3.04
N MET A 155 -4.73 -12.44 -2.76
CA MET A 155 -3.32 -12.80 -2.52
C MET A 155 -2.42 -12.61 -3.75
N ALA A 156 -2.99 -12.57 -4.97
CA ALA A 156 -2.24 -12.33 -6.19
C ALA A 156 -2.22 -10.86 -6.62
N LEU A 157 -3.35 -10.15 -6.46
CA LEU A 157 -3.59 -8.82 -7.01
C LEU A 157 -3.69 -7.71 -5.95
N GLY A 158 -3.85 -8.10 -4.67
CA GLY A 158 -4.28 -7.18 -3.62
C GLY A 158 -5.73 -6.74 -3.81
N GLY A 159 -6.20 -5.83 -2.97
CA GLY A 159 -7.52 -5.19 -3.11
C GLY A 159 -7.45 -3.90 -3.94
N ILE A 160 -6.64 -3.86 -4.98
CA ILE A 160 -6.43 -2.68 -5.82
C ILE A 160 -7.42 -2.71 -6.99
N PRO A 161 -8.37 -1.76 -7.11
CA PRO A 161 -9.38 -1.76 -8.17
C PRO A 161 -8.78 -1.85 -9.58
N TYR A 162 -7.68 -1.18 -9.84
CA TYR A 162 -6.98 -1.23 -11.13
C TYR A 162 -6.64 -2.68 -11.56
N TYR A 163 -6.08 -3.48 -10.65
CA TYR A 163 -5.76 -4.88 -10.97
C TYR A 163 -7.01 -5.77 -11.03
N MET A 164 -8.04 -5.44 -10.24
CA MET A 164 -9.31 -6.15 -10.26
C MET A 164 -10.07 -5.92 -11.57
N ASP A 165 -9.95 -4.74 -12.19
CA ASP A 165 -10.53 -4.42 -13.50
C ASP A 165 -9.87 -5.17 -14.67
N LEU A 166 -8.68 -5.75 -14.47
CA LEU A 166 -8.03 -6.61 -15.48
C LEU A 166 -8.68 -8.01 -15.57
N LEU A 167 -9.46 -8.41 -14.56
CA LEU A 167 -10.16 -9.69 -14.55
C LEU A 167 -11.38 -9.66 -15.46
N ARG A 168 -11.72 -10.82 -16.02
CA ARG A 168 -12.90 -11.02 -16.86
C ARG A 168 -13.82 -12.03 -16.23
N ASN A 169 -15.12 -11.73 -16.20
CA ASN A 169 -16.14 -12.57 -15.59
C ASN A 169 -16.53 -13.79 -16.47
N ASP A 170 -16.14 -13.78 -17.75
CA ASP A 170 -16.30 -14.91 -18.67
C ASP A 170 -15.19 -15.98 -18.56
N ARG A 171 -14.30 -15.87 -17.56
CA ARG A 171 -13.15 -16.75 -17.34
C ARG A 171 -13.07 -17.20 -15.89
N THR A 172 -12.49 -18.38 -15.71
CA THR A 172 -12.10 -18.86 -14.37
C THR A 172 -11.00 -17.95 -13.77
N LEU A 173 -10.85 -17.98 -12.45
CA LEU A 173 -9.75 -17.25 -11.81
C LEU A 173 -8.38 -17.68 -12.33
N ALA A 174 -8.18 -19.00 -12.56
CA ALA A 174 -6.92 -19.52 -13.08
C ALA A 174 -6.58 -18.97 -14.47
N GLU A 175 -7.57 -18.93 -15.36
CA GLU A 175 -7.39 -18.33 -16.70
C GLU A 175 -7.11 -16.84 -16.65
N ASN A 176 -7.75 -16.11 -15.73
CA ASN A 176 -7.49 -14.70 -15.50
C ASN A 176 -6.06 -14.46 -15.02
N ILE A 177 -5.58 -15.20 -14.03
CA ILE A 177 -4.21 -15.12 -13.53
C ILE A 177 -3.21 -15.44 -14.64
N ASP A 178 -3.47 -16.46 -15.46
CA ASP A 178 -2.63 -16.78 -16.62
C ASP A 178 -2.55 -15.63 -17.62
N GLN A 179 -3.66 -15.00 -17.93
CA GLN A 179 -3.68 -13.87 -18.86
C GLN A 179 -2.93 -12.66 -18.32
N ILE A 180 -3.18 -12.30 -17.07
CA ILE A 180 -2.62 -11.10 -16.44
C ILE A 180 -1.11 -11.26 -16.25
N PHE A 181 -0.66 -12.34 -15.62
CA PHE A 181 0.73 -12.46 -15.17
C PHE A 181 1.66 -13.19 -16.13
N PHE A 182 1.15 -14.18 -16.87
CA PHE A 182 2.05 -15.04 -17.69
C PHE A 182 1.98 -14.75 -19.18
N LYS A 183 0.87 -14.20 -19.67
CA LYS A 183 0.69 -13.90 -21.10
C LYS A 183 0.77 -12.41 -21.43
N ASN A 184 0.49 -11.51 -20.47
CA ASN A 184 0.57 -10.07 -20.69
C ASN A 184 1.98 -9.54 -20.39
N PRO A 185 2.74 -9.07 -21.38
CA PRO A 185 4.08 -8.53 -21.14
C PRO A 185 4.07 -7.23 -20.33
N GLN A 186 2.98 -6.46 -20.33
CA GLN A 186 2.88 -5.18 -19.63
C GLN A 186 2.94 -5.36 -18.13
N ILE A 187 2.36 -6.42 -17.58
CA ILE A 187 2.38 -6.65 -16.12
C ILE A 187 3.79 -6.89 -15.58
N LYS A 188 4.73 -7.32 -16.43
CA LYS A 188 6.13 -7.48 -16.02
C LYS A 188 6.81 -6.14 -15.79
N GLN A 189 6.42 -5.13 -16.57
CA GLN A 189 6.92 -3.76 -16.43
C GLN A 189 6.24 -3.06 -15.23
N GLU A 190 4.99 -3.41 -14.94
CA GLU A 190 4.18 -2.82 -13.87
C GLU A 190 4.88 -2.83 -12.51
N PHE A 191 5.64 -3.89 -12.18
CA PHE A 191 6.39 -3.97 -10.93
C PHE A 191 7.42 -2.84 -10.82
N GLU A 192 8.18 -2.56 -11.88
CA GLU A 192 9.15 -1.48 -11.91
C GLU A 192 8.46 -0.11 -11.98
N ASP A 193 7.39 0.01 -12.77
CA ASP A 193 6.64 1.25 -12.97
C ASP A 193 5.99 1.73 -11.66
N VAL A 194 5.44 0.83 -10.83
CA VAL A 194 4.89 1.16 -9.51
C VAL A 194 5.97 1.82 -8.62
N TYR A 195 7.16 1.23 -8.56
CA TYR A 195 8.25 1.79 -7.75
C TYR A 195 8.82 3.08 -8.33
N MET A 196 8.91 3.21 -9.66
CA MET A 196 9.31 4.46 -10.32
C MET A 196 8.31 5.60 -10.08
N GLY A 197 7.01 5.28 -10.08
CA GLY A 197 5.95 6.25 -9.81
C GLY A 197 5.93 6.74 -8.35
N LEU A 198 6.30 5.86 -7.41
CA LEU A 198 6.27 6.18 -5.98
C LEU A 198 7.54 6.86 -5.45
N PHE A 199 8.71 6.56 -6.03
CA PHE A 199 10.01 6.93 -5.43
C PHE A 199 11.01 7.47 -6.46
N SER A 200 11.66 8.58 -6.13
CA SER A 200 12.66 9.25 -6.99
C SER A 200 13.97 8.46 -7.22
N SER A 201 14.24 7.42 -6.42
CA SER A 201 15.42 6.54 -6.52
C SER A 201 14.96 5.09 -6.46
N SER A 202 14.09 4.70 -7.38
CA SER A 202 13.34 3.43 -7.36
C SER A 202 14.22 2.19 -7.24
N GLU A 203 15.39 2.13 -7.85
CA GLU A 203 16.29 0.97 -7.81
C GLU A 203 16.61 0.52 -6.38
N LYS A 204 16.95 1.46 -5.48
CA LYS A 204 17.26 1.14 -4.07
C LYS A 204 16.06 0.61 -3.30
N TYR A 205 14.87 1.10 -3.62
CA TYR A 205 13.63 0.60 -3.02
C TYR A 205 13.31 -0.80 -3.52
N VAL A 206 13.51 -1.05 -4.82
CA VAL A 206 13.35 -2.38 -5.42
C VAL A 206 14.31 -3.38 -4.77
N ASP A 207 15.58 -3.03 -4.57
CA ASP A 207 16.56 -3.91 -3.91
C ASP A 207 16.09 -4.32 -2.50
N ILE A 208 15.59 -3.36 -1.71
CA ILE A 208 15.05 -3.64 -0.37
C ILE A 208 13.86 -4.58 -0.47
N VAL A 209 12.92 -4.33 -1.38
CA VAL A 209 11.71 -5.13 -1.55
C VAL A 209 12.02 -6.54 -2.05
N VAL A 210 12.93 -6.67 -3.01
CA VAL A 210 13.41 -7.96 -3.51
C VAL A 210 14.07 -8.77 -2.39
N GLU A 211 14.85 -8.12 -1.53
CA GLU A 211 15.48 -8.80 -0.41
C GLU A 211 14.44 -9.22 0.64
N LEU A 212 13.53 -8.33 1.01
CA LEU A 212 12.43 -8.66 1.93
C LEU A 212 11.54 -9.79 1.41
N GLY A 213 11.32 -9.87 0.10
CA GLY A 213 10.56 -10.95 -0.54
C GLY A 213 11.16 -12.35 -0.37
N LYS A 214 12.45 -12.47 -0.06
CA LYS A 214 13.12 -13.75 0.24
C LYS A 214 12.91 -14.21 1.68
N HIS A 215 12.48 -13.30 2.57
CA HIS A 215 12.42 -13.53 4.02
C HIS A 215 10.97 -13.55 4.53
N LYS A 216 10.41 -14.75 4.62
CA LYS A 216 9.00 -15.01 5.04
C LYS A 216 8.56 -14.19 6.26
N TYR A 217 9.45 -13.99 7.23
CA TYR A 217 9.11 -13.40 8.52
C TYR A 217 9.79 -12.04 8.74
N GLY A 218 10.09 -11.38 7.63
CA GLY A 218 10.72 -10.08 7.64
C GLY A 218 12.18 -10.09 8.12
N MET A 219 12.77 -8.92 8.08
CA MET A 219 14.16 -8.66 8.44
C MET A 219 14.25 -7.48 9.39
N THR A 220 15.25 -7.50 10.26
CA THR A 220 15.63 -6.32 11.04
C THR A 220 16.27 -5.27 10.13
N ARG A 221 16.27 -4.02 10.56
CA ARG A 221 16.93 -2.94 9.81
C ARG A 221 18.42 -3.25 9.54
N LYS A 222 19.12 -3.90 10.47
CA LYS A 222 20.51 -4.28 10.30
C LYS A 222 20.67 -5.35 9.22
N GLU A 223 19.87 -6.40 9.28
CA GLU A 223 19.86 -7.46 8.25
C GLU A 223 19.57 -6.89 6.85
N ILE A 224 18.63 -5.93 6.73
CA ILE A 224 18.36 -5.24 5.45
C ILE A 224 19.61 -4.48 5.01
N ALA A 225 20.21 -3.67 5.88
CA ALA A 225 21.40 -2.87 5.55
C ALA A 225 22.54 -3.74 5.03
N ASP A 226 22.78 -4.86 5.71
CA ASP A 226 23.82 -5.81 5.34
C ASP A 226 23.53 -6.47 3.97
N ALA A 227 22.27 -6.85 3.73
CA ALA A 227 21.84 -7.53 2.51
C ALA A 227 21.86 -6.64 1.27
N VAL A 228 21.46 -5.36 1.39
CA VAL A 228 21.48 -4.41 0.26
C VAL A 228 22.77 -3.57 0.22
N HIS A 229 23.79 -3.97 0.95
CA HIS A 229 25.12 -3.34 0.98
C HIS A 229 25.08 -1.82 1.21
N THR A 230 24.24 -1.37 2.14
CA THR A 230 24.11 0.05 2.51
C THR A 230 24.42 0.29 3.99
N THR A 231 24.64 1.54 4.33
CA THR A 231 24.79 1.92 5.74
C THR A 231 23.45 1.96 6.45
N SER A 232 23.38 1.45 7.68
CA SER A 232 22.19 1.54 8.54
C SER A 232 21.96 2.97 9.06
N GLY A 233 22.13 3.97 8.19
CA GLY A 233 22.03 5.40 8.50
C GLY A 233 20.64 5.99 8.22
N GLY A 234 20.51 7.32 8.26
CA GLY A 234 19.26 8.06 8.04
C GLY A 234 18.62 7.76 6.68
N GLY A 235 19.40 7.59 5.61
CA GLY A 235 18.87 7.29 4.28
C GLY A 235 18.08 5.98 4.22
N LEU A 236 18.58 4.90 4.84
CA LEU A 236 17.82 3.66 4.92
C LEU A 236 16.54 3.81 5.76
N SER A 237 16.60 4.56 6.86
CA SER A 237 15.39 4.85 7.65
C SER A 237 14.32 5.53 6.83
N THR A 238 14.67 6.57 6.08
CA THR A 238 13.74 7.29 5.20
C THR A 238 13.14 6.36 4.14
N MET A 239 13.95 5.48 3.52
CA MET A 239 13.45 4.52 2.56
C MET A 239 12.46 3.52 3.18
N LEU A 240 12.76 2.98 4.35
CA LEU A 240 11.87 2.06 5.06
C LEU A 240 10.58 2.75 5.51
N ASP A 241 10.66 3.99 6.00
CA ASP A 241 9.50 4.80 6.37
C ASP A 241 8.59 5.06 5.14
N ASN A 242 9.18 5.40 3.99
CA ASN A 242 8.45 5.63 2.75
C ASN A 242 7.74 4.36 2.27
N LEU A 243 8.42 3.21 2.25
CA LEU A 243 7.83 1.91 1.91
C LEU A 243 6.68 1.54 2.85
N GLN A 244 6.82 1.83 4.15
CA GLN A 244 5.77 1.58 5.13
C GLN A 244 4.57 2.50 4.94
N GLN A 245 4.80 3.78 4.69
CA GLN A 245 3.73 4.77 4.44
C GLN A 245 2.97 4.46 3.15
N SER A 246 3.65 3.91 2.14
CA SER A 246 3.02 3.47 0.89
C SER A 246 2.31 2.10 1.02
N GLY A 247 2.34 1.46 2.19
CA GLY A 247 1.70 0.17 2.44
C GLY A 247 2.39 -1.04 1.80
N ILE A 248 3.60 -0.85 1.27
CA ILE A 248 4.38 -1.93 0.63
C ILE A 248 4.97 -2.87 1.69
N ILE A 249 5.44 -2.32 2.79
CA ILE A 249 5.95 -3.07 3.93
C ILE A 249 5.20 -2.72 5.21
N THR A 250 5.25 -3.60 6.19
CA THR A 250 4.81 -3.31 7.55
C THR A 250 5.94 -3.55 8.54
N THR A 251 5.80 -2.98 9.73
CA THR A 251 6.69 -3.27 10.85
C THR A 251 5.91 -3.94 11.97
N TYR A 252 6.50 -4.94 12.58
CA TYR A 252 5.95 -5.55 13.78
C TYR A 252 7.06 -5.97 14.75
N PRO A 253 6.76 -6.03 16.05
CA PRO A 253 7.68 -6.59 17.00
C PRO A 253 7.73 -8.11 16.85
N ARG A 254 8.94 -8.65 16.71
CA ARG A 254 9.20 -10.08 16.86
C ARG A 254 9.58 -10.33 18.31
N LEU A 255 8.82 -11.14 19.00
CA LEU A 255 9.17 -11.63 20.32
C LEU A 255 9.91 -12.95 20.16
N GLY A 256 11.06 -13.03 20.76
CA GLY A 256 11.89 -14.24 20.87
C GLY A 256 12.89 -14.01 21.98
N GLY A 257 12.77 -14.75 23.06
CA GLY A 257 13.51 -14.51 24.28
C GLY A 257 13.20 -13.15 24.91
N LYS A 258 14.14 -12.60 25.68
CA LYS A 258 13.94 -11.37 26.48
C LYS A 258 13.98 -10.06 25.68
N ARG A 259 14.12 -10.07 24.35
CA ARG A 259 14.27 -8.85 23.53
C ARG A 259 13.18 -8.72 22.48
N LYS A 260 12.53 -7.57 22.48
CA LYS A 260 11.63 -7.12 21.41
C LYS A 260 12.48 -6.53 20.30
N VAL A 261 12.44 -7.13 19.12
CA VAL A 261 13.14 -6.64 17.92
C VAL A 261 12.12 -6.27 16.86
N MET A 262 12.22 -5.06 16.32
CA MET A 262 11.36 -4.64 15.21
C MET A 262 11.85 -5.25 13.91
N VAL A 263 10.95 -5.86 13.17
CA VAL A 263 11.20 -6.42 11.84
C VAL A 263 10.33 -5.74 10.80
N TYR A 264 10.84 -5.65 9.59
CA TYR A 264 10.19 -5.14 8.41
C TYR A 264 9.79 -6.31 7.52
N GLN A 265 8.54 -6.37 7.09
CA GLN A 265 8.01 -7.45 6.26
C GLN A 265 7.33 -6.88 5.02
N LEU A 266 7.59 -7.48 3.86
CA LEU A 266 6.87 -7.20 2.63
C LEU A 266 5.42 -7.70 2.77
N VAL A 267 4.44 -6.83 2.52
CA VAL A 267 3.01 -7.13 2.66
C VAL A 267 2.19 -6.74 1.42
N ASP A 268 2.79 -6.14 0.42
CA ASP A 268 2.16 -5.87 -0.86
C ASP A 268 1.99 -7.18 -1.65
N PHE A 269 0.74 -7.55 -1.92
CA PHE A 269 0.41 -8.84 -2.52
C PHE A 269 0.88 -8.95 -3.97
N PHE A 270 0.77 -7.88 -4.74
CA PHE A 270 1.27 -7.86 -6.11
C PHE A 270 2.78 -8.13 -6.15
N SER A 271 3.55 -7.43 -5.32
CA SER A 271 5.00 -7.64 -5.19
C SER A 271 5.35 -9.04 -4.72
N LEU A 272 4.62 -9.58 -3.72
CA LEU A 272 4.81 -10.95 -3.24
C LEU A 272 4.57 -11.99 -4.35
N PHE A 273 3.50 -11.81 -5.14
CA PHE A 273 3.21 -12.68 -6.25
C PHE A 273 4.27 -12.57 -7.35
N TYR A 274 4.61 -11.34 -7.75
CA TYR A 274 5.60 -11.05 -8.77
C TYR A 274 6.98 -11.66 -8.43
N LEU A 275 7.47 -11.42 -7.22
CA LEU A 275 8.77 -11.92 -6.76
C LEU A 275 8.80 -13.45 -6.68
N ASN A 276 7.68 -14.08 -6.35
CA ASN A 276 7.62 -15.54 -6.23
C ASN A 276 7.54 -16.25 -7.57
N TYR A 277 6.84 -15.68 -8.58
CA TYR A 277 6.52 -16.38 -9.82
C TYR A 277 7.12 -15.76 -11.07
N MET A 278 7.51 -14.48 -11.05
CA MET A 278 7.91 -13.76 -12.27
C MET A 278 9.35 -13.24 -12.25
N HIS A 279 9.85 -12.79 -11.12
CA HIS A 279 11.13 -12.08 -11.00
C HIS A 279 12.36 -12.94 -11.38
N LYS A 280 12.38 -14.23 -11.04
CA LYS A 280 13.54 -15.13 -11.24
C LYS A 280 13.36 -16.14 -12.35
N HIS A 281 12.17 -16.31 -12.87
CA HIS A 281 11.87 -17.37 -13.80
C HIS A 281 11.58 -16.83 -15.19
N LYS A 282 12.28 -17.40 -16.18
CA LYS A 282 11.70 -17.51 -17.51
C LYS A 282 10.27 -17.97 -17.31
N THR A 283 9.33 -17.18 -17.79
CA THR A 283 7.88 -17.40 -17.70
C THR A 283 7.59 -18.89 -17.65
N PRO A 284 6.93 -19.42 -16.61
CA PRO A 284 6.65 -20.84 -16.56
C PRO A 284 5.95 -21.26 -17.84
N THR A 285 6.44 -22.28 -18.50
CA THR A 285 5.80 -22.88 -19.68
C THR A 285 4.49 -23.57 -19.31
N THR A 286 4.30 -23.80 -18.00
CA THR A 286 3.09 -24.38 -17.39
C THR A 286 2.24 -23.24 -16.81
N GLY A 287 0.96 -23.18 -17.23
CA GLY A 287 0.04 -22.16 -16.74
C GLY A 287 -0.24 -22.27 -15.23
N TRP A 288 -0.93 -21.25 -14.68
CA TRP A 288 -1.25 -21.13 -13.26
C TRP A 288 -1.95 -22.38 -12.69
N GLY A 289 -2.86 -23.01 -13.45
CA GLY A 289 -3.56 -24.23 -13.01
C GLY A 289 -2.62 -25.39 -12.65
N ALA A 290 -1.46 -25.50 -13.30
CA ALA A 290 -0.44 -26.48 -12.95
C ALA A 290 0.38 -26.04 -11.71
N LEU A 291 0.66 -24.75 -11.58
CA LEU A 291 1.38 -24.20 -10.44
C LEU A 291 0.62 -24.33 -9.12
N GLN A 292 -0.70 -24.23 -9.14
CA GLN A 292 -1.57 -24.39 -7.96
C GLN A 292 -1.44 -25.74 -7.24
N ARG A 293 -0.84 -26.74 -7.88
CA ARG A 293 -0.59 -28.06 -7.28
C ARG A 293 0.86 -28.25 -6.83
N SER A 294 1.68 -27.21 -6.93
CA SER A 294 3.11 -27.28 -6.60
C SER A 294 3.38 -26.97 -5.12
N PRO A 295 4.45 -27.54 -4.53
CA PRO A 295 4.91 -27.14 -3.20
C PRO A 295 5.19 -25.64 -3.08
N GLN A 296 5.64 -24.99 -4.16
CA GLN A 296 5.86 -23.56 -4.22
C GLN A 296 4.56 -22.77 -4.00
N PHE A 297 3.46 -23.21 -4.60
CA PHE A 297 2.16 -22.61 -4.40
C PHE A 297 1.71 -22.70 -2.94
N PHE A 298 1.79 -23.89 -2.33
CA PHE A 298 1.37 -24.06 -0.94
C PHE A 298 2.20 -23.22 0.03
N ALA A 299 3.52 -23.10 -0.20
CA ALA A 299 4.38 -22.26 0.60
C ALA A 299 4.03 -20.76 0.45
N TRP A 300 3.81 -20.30 -0.78
CA TRP A 300 3.39 -18.92 -1.06
C TRP A 300 1.99 -18.64 -0.51
N ALA A 301 1.02 -19.51 -0.75
CA ALA A 301 -0.36 -19.33 -0.31
C ALA A 301 -0.47 -19.31 1.22
N GLY A 302 0.25 -20.17 1.92
CA GLY A 302 0.30 -20.15 3.38
C GLY A 302 0.80 -18.82 3.90
N LEU A 303 1.95 -18.34 3.42
CA LEU A 303 2.52 -17.06 3.83
C LEU A 303 1.61 -15.88 3.51
N THR A 304 1.12 -15.80 2.28
CA THR A 304 0.30 -14.66 1.86
C THR A 304 -1.04 -14.62 2.57
N PHE A 305 -1.59 -15.79 2.94
CA PHE A 305 -2.82 -15.86 3.73
C PHE A 305 -2.60 -15.41 5.18
N GLU A 306 -1.46 -15.72 5.80
CA GLU A 306 -1.09 -15.16 7.11
C GLU A 306 -1.05 -13.63 7.07
N ILE A 307 -0.46 -13.04 6.00
CA ILE A 307 -0.42 -11.60 5.78
C ILE A 307 -1.83 -11.04 5.57
N LEU A 308 -2.64 -11.72 4.76
CA LEU A 308 -4.03 -11.33 4.49
C LEU A 308 -4.85 -11.24 5.78
N VAL A 309 -4.77 -12.25 6.65
CA VAL A 309 -5.44 -12.26 7.96
C VAL A 309 -4.96 -11.10 8.83
N SER A 310 -3.65 -10.84 8.84
CA SER A 310 -3.06 -9.74 9.61
C SER A 310 -3.53 -8.37 9.13
N GLN A 311 -3.72 -8.17 7.83
CA GLN A 311 -4.29 -6.93 7.28
C GLN A 311 -5.79 -6.76 7.56
N HIS A 312 -6.50 -7.87 7.82
CA HIS A 312 -7.93 -7.89 8.13
C HIS A 312 -8.22 -8.05 9.63
N ILE A 313 -7.29 -7.62 10.47
CA ILE A 313 -7.39 -7.81 11.93
C ILE A 313 -8.65 -7.19 12.53
N ARG A 314 -9.12 -6.05 12.02
CA ARG A 314 -10.34 -5.40 12.52
C ARG A 314 -11.58 -6.26 12.30
N GLN A 315 -11.66 -6.95 11.15
CA GLN A 315 -12.75 -7.87 10.83
C GLN A 315 -12.69 -9.09 11.76
N LEU A 316 -11.48 -9.60 12.02
CA LEU A 316 -11.27 -10.70 12.96
C LEU A 316 -11.64 -10.29 14.39
N GLN A 317 -11.24 -9.12 14.85
CA GLN A 317 -11.62 -8.57 16.17
C GLN A 317 -13.13 -8.48 16.31
N ASN A 318 -13.83 -7.95 15.31
CA ASN A 318 -15.28 -7.84 15.31
C ASN A 318 -15.94 -9.23 15.36
N ALA A 319 -15.46 -10.20 14.58
CA ALA A 319 -15.98 -11.56 14.56
C ALA A 319 -15.78 -12.29 15.92
N LEU A 320 -14.63 -12.09 16.53
CA LEU A 320 -14.29 -12.67 17.84
C LEU A 320 -14.83 -11.85 19.03
N ARG A 321 -15.44 -10.69 18.76
CA ARG A 321 -15.91 -9.74 19.78
C ARG A 321 -14.82 -9.30 20.76
N ILE A 322 -13.60 -9.19 20.26
CA ILE A 322 -12.46 -8.70 21.02
C ILE A 322 -12.52 -7.17 21.07
N GLY A 323 -12.35 -6.61 22.25
CA GLY A 323 -12.28 -5.15 22.44
C GLY A 323 -10.99 -4.54 21.90
N THR A 324 -10.52 -3.46 22.53
CA THR A 324 -9.28 -2.79 22.09
C THR A 324 -8.07 -3.72 22.24
N VAL A 325 -7.47 -4.07 21.11
CA VAL A 325 -6.21 -4.84 21.06
C VAL A 325 -5.05 -3.96 21.49
N THR A 326 -4.21 -4.46 22.35
CA THR A 326 -3.06 -3.75 22.91
C THR A 326 -1.73 -4.18 22.29
N GLY A 327 -1.69 -5.37 21.70
CA GLY A 327 -0.52 -5.87 20.99
C GLY A 327 -0.89 -6.92 19.95
N MET A 328 -0.14 -6.91 18.86
CA MET A 328 -0.20 -7.94 17.82
C MET A 328 1.22 -8.26 17.38
N TYR A 329 1.54 -9.56 17.30
CA TYR A 329 2.86 -10.00 16.87
C TYR A 329 2.85 -11.49 16.50
N ASN A 330 3.88 -11.92 15.78
CA ASN A 330 4.20 -13.34 15.66
C ASN A 330 5.09 -13.74 16.81
N TRP A 331 4.88 -14.93 17.33
CA TRP A 331 5.75 -15.47 18.37
C TRP A 331 6.58 -16.63 17.86
N ARG A 332 7.83 -16.71 18.34
CA ARG A 332 8.75 -17.83 18.11
C ARG A 332 9.49 -18.16 19.39
N GLY A 333 9.54 -19.41 19.70
CA GLY A 333 10.21 -19.96 20.85
C GLY A 333 10.66 -21.39 20.61
N MET A 334 10.99 -22.06 21.68
CA MET A 334 11.38 -23.47 21.68
C MET A 334 10.36 -24.25 22.53
N THR A 335 10.04 -25.46 22.13
CA THR A 335 9.32 -26.41 22.97
C THR A 335 10.25 -27.00 24.05
N ASP A 336 9.68 -27.70 25.02
CA ASP A 336 10.44 -28.36 26.08
C ASP A 336 11.46 -29.39 25.55
N ASP A 337 11.12 -29.99 24.39
CA ASP A 337 11.98 -30.96 23.70
C ASP A 337 13.08 -30.27 22.86
N GLY A 338 13.15 -28.94 22.86
CA GLY A 338 14.14 -28.15 22.13
C GLY A 338 13.82 -27.92 20.66
N ASP A 339 12.63 -28.29 20.21
CA ASP A 339 12.15 -28.02 18.85
C ASP A 339 11.66 -26.59 18.69
N GLY A 340 11.91 -26.01 17.51
CA GLY A 340 11.43 -24.67 17.19
C GLY A 340 9.90 -24.61 17.13
N SER A 341 9.29 -23.69 17.88
CA SER A 341 7.85 -23.46 17.92
C SER A 341 7.49 -22.05 17.44
N GLN A 342 6.34 -21.93 16.79
CA GLN A 342 5.90 -20.64 16.27
C GLN A 342 4.37 -20.53 16.34
N ILE A 343 3.87 -19.32 16.61
CA ILE A 343 2.45 -18.95 16.54
C ILE A 343 2.32 -17.88 15.46
N ASP A 344 1.42 -18.10 14.51
CA ASP A 344 1.28 -17.24 13.34
C ASP A 344 0.80 -15.83 13.70
N LEU A 345 -0.12 -15.72 14.69
CA LEU A 345 -0.60 -14.42 15.19
C LEU A 345 -0.97 -14.55 16.67
N VAL A 346 -0.42 -13.67 17.49
CA VAL A 346 -0.84 -13.45 18.88
C VAL A 346 -1.57 -12.11 18.95
N ILE A 347 -2.75 -12.09 19.54
CA ILE A 347 -3.55 -10.88 19.79
C ILE A 347 -3.66 -10.70 21.29
N GLU A 348 -3.04 -9.65 21.83
CA GLU A 348 -3.11 -9.31 23.25
C GLU A 348 -4.32 -8.42 23.54
N TRP A 349 -5.15 -8.84 24.48
CA TRP A 349 -6.27 -8.05 24.97
C TRP A 349 -6.17 -7.84 26.48
N HIS A 350 -5.55 -6.74 26.85
CA HIS A 350 -5.28 -6.43 28.27
C HIS A 350 -6.57 -6.20 29.10
N GLY A 351 -7.68 -5.85 28.47
CA GLY A 351 -8.95 -5.62 29.16
C GLY A 351 -9.45 -6.83 29.95
N GLU A 352 -9.24 -8.03 29.40
CA GLU A 352 -9.59 -9.30 30.07
C GLU A 352 -8.37 -10.17 30.44
N ARG A 353 -7.16 -9.63 30.30
CA ARG A 353 -5.90 -10.38 30.53
C ARG A 353 -5.84 -11.67 29.73
N THR A 354 -6.32 -11.61 28.48
CA THR A 354 -6.44 -12.77 27.59
C THR A 354 -5.60 -12.56 26.35
N ASP A 355 -4.81 -13.57 26.00
CA ASP A 355 -4.08 -13.63 24.75
C ASP A 355 -4.77 -14.64 23.83
N TYR A 356 -5.09 -14.23 22.58
CA TYR A 356 -5.60 -15.10 21.55
C TYR A 356 -4.42 -15.61 20.71
N LEU A 357 -4.23 -16.93 20.71
CA LEU A 357 -3.21 -17.58 19.91
C LEU A 357 -3.87 -18.12 18.64
N CYS A 358 -3.49 -17.58 17.50
CA CYS A 358 -4.09 -17.89 16.23
C CYS A 358 -3.14 -18.70 15.36
N GLU A 359 -3.60 -19.86 14.92
CA GLU A 359 -2.97 -20.65 13.88
C GLU A 359 -3.74 -20.44 12.57
N ILE A 360 -3.05 -20.08 11.50
CA ILE A 360 -3.67 -19.65 10.25
C ILE A 360 -3.37 -20.67 9.16
N LYS A 361 -4.43 -21.22 8.53
CA LYS A 361 -4.29 -22.22 7.46
C LYS A 361 -5.12 -21.81 6.24
N PHE A 362 -4.48 -21.75 5.08
CA PHE A 362 -5.17 -21.62 3.80
C PHE A 362 -5.52 -22.99 3.25
N SER A 363 -6.79 -23.27 3.13
CA SER A 363 -7.29 -24.56 2.63
C SER A 363 -8.57 -24.38 1.82
N GLU A 364 -8.68 -25.08 0.72
CA GLU A 364 -9.91 -25.13 -0.09
C GLU A 364 -11.02 -25.91 0.63
N ASN A 365 -10.64 -26.94 1.36
CA ASN A 365 -11.55 -27.77 2.11
C ASN A 365 -11.49 -27.47 3.61
N VAL A 366 -12.49 -27.95 4.34
CA VAL A 366 -12.52 -27.86 5.80
C VAL A 366 -11.25 -28.50 6.38
N PHE A 367 -10.48 -27.71 7.10
CA PHE A 367 -9.27 -28.19 7.76
C PHE A 367 -9.64 -28.98 9.01
N ALA A 368 -9.30 -30.26 9.03
CA ALA A 368 -9.61 -31.15 10.15
C ALA A 368 -8.44 -31.17 11.15
N ILE A 369 -8.75 -30.90 12.41
CA ILE A 369 -7.78 -31.03 13.52
C ILE A 369 -7.82 -32.48 14.00
N ASN A 370 -6.81 -33.26 13.63
CA ASN A 370 -6.59 -34.61 14.14
C ASN A 370 -5.90 -34.59 15.51
N ALA A 371 -5.71 -35.77 16.12
CA ALA A 371 -5.12 -35.89 17.45
C ALA A 371 -3.68 -35.35 17.52
N ASP A 372 -2.85 -35.65 16.52
CA ASP A 372 -1.44 -35.22 16.47
C ASP A 372 -1.34 -33.70 16.32
N TYR A 373 -2.16 -33.12 15.44
CA TYR A 373 -2.19 -31.67 15.25
C TYR A 373 -2.73 -30.94 16.49
N LYS A 374 -3.73 -31.54 17.18
CA LYS A 374 -4.19 -31.02 18.47
C LYS A 374 -3.06 -31.02 19.51
N GLN A 375 -2.25 -32.09 19.58
CA GLN A 375 -1.12 -32.16 20.51
C GLN A 375 -0.09 -31.06 20.18
N ALA A 376 0.27 -30.90 18.89
CA ALA A 376 1.18 -29.86 18.45
C ALA A 376 0.70 -28.44 18.83
N LEU A 377 -0.61 -28.17 18.77
CA LEU A 377 -1.16 -26.89 19.24
C LEU A 377 -1.02 -26.71 20.76
N LEU A 378 -1.22 -27.78 21.54
CA LEU A 378 -1.04 -27.74 23.00
C LEU A 378 0.43 -27.50 23.38
N ASP A 379 1.36 -28.10 22.65
CA ASP A 379 2.81 -27.90 22.87
C ASP A 379 3.22 -26.46 22.57
N LYS A 380 2.67 -25.84 21.51
CA LYS A 380 2.84 -24.42 21.20
C LYS A 380 2.33 -23.52 22.33
N ILE A 381 1.15 -23.82 22.89
CA ILE A 381 0.56 -23.07 24.00
C ILE A 381 1.45 -23.18 25.24
N SER A 382 1.98 -24.36 25.54
CA SER A 382 2.87 -24.58 26.67
C SER A 382 4.17 -23.78 26.52
N ALA A 383 4.83 -23.89 25.37
CA ALA A 383 6.04 -23.14 25.06
C ALA A 383 5.83 -21.61 25.12
N PHE A 384 4.71 -21.12 24.61
CA PHE A 384 4.36 -19.70 24.71
C PHE A 384 4.17 -19.23 26.15
N ARG A 385 3.50 -20.04 26.97
CA ARG A 385 3.29 -19.72 28.39
C ARG A 385 4.59 -19.68 29.19
N GLU A 386 5.54 -20.53 28.86
CA GLU A 386 6.85 -20.56 29.53
C GLU A 386 7.71 -19.35 29.19
N ASP A 387 7.72 -18.95 27.93
CA ASP A 387 8.45 -17.76 27.47
C ASP A 387 7.89 -16.45 28.05
N ARG A 388 6.64 -16.46 28.56
CA ARG A 388 5.94 -15.32 29.14
C ARG A 388 6.03 -15.25 30.67
N LYS A 389 6.58 -16.27 31.33
CA LYS A 389 6.90 -16.26 32.77
C LYS A 389 8.18 -15.44 33.01
#